data_b72bfc5334e69bb3c23002e8147b07f7
#
_entry.id   b72bfc5334e69bb3c23002e8147b07f7
#
_cell.length_a   1.000
_cell.length_b   1.000
_cell.length_c   1.000
_cell.angle_alpha   90.00
_cell.angle_beta   90.00
_cell.angle_gamma   90.00
#
_symmetry.space_group_name_H-M   'P 1'
#
loop_
_entity.id
_entity.type
_entity.pdbx_description
1 polymer ?
#
loop_
_entity_poly.entity_id
_entity_poly.type
_entity_poly.pdbx_seq_one_letter_code
_entity_poly.pdbx_strand_id
1 'polypeptide(L)'
;EITEIDNQRITTTNVQACYSKLIKPSSPTSIKVKDKDGKVYTINSGPIYANPIIHHQVNEKIGYLVYSAFESGFDQELFDVFKEFKSQNITELILDLRYNGGGDVTSANLISSCIAGDLCIDKTFASYRYNDERMKVLGNQRPIQKFAYSQYDNLSTSLSAGGLNLRKIYCLVTDDSASASELVINALRGIDIEVILIGTTTHGKNVGMEGVELTAGTDKYLLFPITFQAYNAKGFGDFENGFTPDYEINENKPNGEYFEGYGDFGAESDPLYAKAISLISGNEVTTPTRAVNQAKEQMLVIATPRLNRIGMIK
;
A
#
# COMPACT_ATOMS: atom_id res chain seq x y z
N GLU A 1 -6.37 4.72 20.82
CA GLU A 1 -5.21 4.47 21.72
C GLU A 1 -5.60 3.46 22.80
N ILE A 2 -4.79 2.39 22.97
CA ILE A 2 -4.96 1.37 24.04
C ILE A 2 -4.02 1.73 25.18
N THR A 3 -4.54 1.83 26.40
CA THR A 3 -3.78 2.22 27.59
C THR A 3 -3.53 1.07 28.57
N GLU A 4 -4.38 0.03 28.55
CA GLU A 4 -4.25 -1.16 29.41
C GLU A 4 -4.57 -2.44 28.65
N ILE A 5 -3.91 -3.55 29.02
CA ILE A 5 -4.20 -4.91 28.58
C ILE A 5 -4.32 -5.81 29.80
N ASP A 6 -5.44 -6.56 29.94
CA ASP A 6 -5.76 -7.43 31.06
C ASP A 6 -5.56 -6.74 32.43
N ASN A 7 -6.05 -5.49 32.55
CA ASN A 7 -5.92 -4.61 33.70
C ASN A 7 -4.46 -4.18 34.02
N GLN A 8 -3.52 -4.42 33.11
CA GLN A 8 -2.14 -3.98 33.26
C GLN A 8 -1.92 -2.74 32.37
N ARG A 9 -1.53 -1.63 32.97
CA ARG A 9 -1.19 -0.39 32.25
C ARG A 9 0.00 -0.63 31.31
N ILE A 10 -0.10 -0.15 30.07
CA ILE A 10 1.01 -0.19 29.11
C ILE A 10 2.06 0.84 29.52
N THR A 11 3.32 0.42 29.53
CA THR A 11 4.49 1.24 29.87
C THR A 11 5.61 0.95 28.89
N THR A 12 6.65 1.78 28.86
CA THR A 12 7.84 1.55 28.04
C THR A 12 8.55 0.23 28.35
N THR A 13 8.39 -0.30 29.57
CA THR A 13 9.04 -1.55 30.00
C THR A 13 8.26 -2.81 29.62
N ASN A 14 6.94 -2.73 29.46
CA ASN A 14 6.09 -3.90 29.14
C ASN A 14 5.44 -3.85 27.77
N VAL A 15 5.59 -2.76 27.02
CA VAL A 15 4.91 -2.55 25.73
C VAL A 15 5.18 -3.66 24.72
N GLN A 16 6.39 -4.21 24.68
CA GLN A 16 6.71 -5.32 23.76
C GLN A 16 5.96 -6.60 24.12
N ALA A 17 5.81 -6.91 25.41
CA ALA A 17 5.02 -8.07 25.88
C ALA A 17 3.53 -7.86 25.60
N CYS A 18 3.01 -6.65 25.79
CA CYS A 18 1.66 -6.25 25.46
C CYS A 18 1.37 -6.39 23.97
N TYR A 19 2.29 -5.90 23.13
CA TYR A 19 2.20 -6.03 21.68
C TYR A 19 2.16 -7.50 21.24
N SER A 20 3.06 -8.33 21.77
CA SER A 20 3.10 -9.76 21.43
C SER A 20 1.80 -10.49 21.81
N LYS A 21 1.17 -10.10 22.92
CA LYS A 21 -0.12 -10.64 23.35
C LYS A 21 -1.26 -10.30 22.41
N LEU A 22 -1.25 -9.06 21.86
CA LEU A 22 -2.28 -8.59 20.93
C LEU A 22 -2.13 -9.19 19.53
N ILE A 23 -0.91 -9.19 18.99
CA ILE A 23 -0.66 -9.45 17.56
C ILE A 23 -0.20 -10.88 17.28
N LYS A 24 0.50 -11.51 18.24
CA LYS A 24 1.06 -12.87 18.07
C LYS A 24 0.75 -13.77 19.26
N PRO A 25 -0.54 -14.00 19.58
CA PRO A 25 -0.85 -14.93 20.66
C PRO A 25 -0.40 -16.35 20.27
N SER A 26 0.23 -17.05 21.20
CA SER A 26 0.72 -18.42 20.99
C SER A 26 -0.40 -19.48 20.92
N SER A 27 -1.61 -19.09 21.34
CA SER A 27 -2.82 -19.92 21.31
C SER A 27 -4.05 -19.03 21.22
N PRO A 28 -5.23 -19.57 20.83
CA PRO A 28 -6.48 -18.85 20.91
C PRO A 28 -6.65 -18.24 22.31
N THR A 29 -6.88 -16.94 22.37
CA THR A 29 -6.96 -16.21 23.64
C THR A 29 -8.05 -15.15 23.60
N SER A 30 -8.51 -14.77 24.77
CA SER A 30 -9.40 -13.64 24.98
C SER A 30 -8.70 -12.66 25.92
N ILE A 31 -8.57 -11.43 25.50
CA ILE A 31 -7.89 -10.37 26.25
C ILE A 31 -8.81 -9.17 26.44
N LYS A 32 -8.64 -8.47 27.56
CA LYS A 32 -9.33 -7.20 27.81
C LYS A 32 -8.39 -6.06 27.48
N VAL A 33 -8.86 -5.12 26.65
CA VAL A 33 -8.14 -3.88 26.35
C VAL A 33 -8.96 -2.69 26.85
N LYS A 34 -8.28 -1.67 27.33
CA LYS A 34 -8.89 -0.41 27.76
C LYS A 34 -8.32 0.73 26.93
N ASP A 35 -9.20 1.53 26.35
CA ASP A 35 -8.80 2.70 25.58
C ASP A 35 -8.47 3.93 26.47
N LYS A 36 -8.04 5.01 25.83
CA LYS A 36 -7.74 6.29 26.50
C LYS A 36 -8.94 6.92 27.21
N ASP A 37 -10.17 6.62 26.73
CA ASP A 37 -11.40 7.15 27.29
C ASP A 37 -11.97 6.26 28.43
N GLY A 38 -11.21 5.21 28.80
CA GLY A 38 -11.54 4.30 29.90
C GLY A 38 -12.50 3.18 29.51
N LYS A 39 -12.92 3.07 28.24
CA LYS A 39 -13.82 2.02 27.78
C LYS A 39 -13.07 0.69 27.64
N VAL A 40 -13.69 -0.38 28.10
CA VAL A 40 -13.10 -1.72 28.09
C VAL A 40 -13.76 -2.56 26.98
N TYR A 41 -12.93 -3.24 26.21
CA TYR A 41 -13.34 -4.18 25.17
C TYR A 41 -12.74 -5.55 25.45
N THR A 42 -13.49 -6.60 25.15
CA THR A 42 -12.97 -7.97 25.10
C THR A 42 -12.67 -8.33 23.66
N ILE A 43 -11.41 -8.67 23.39
CA ILE A 43 -10.93 -9.06 22.05
C ILE A 43 -10.63 -10.55 22.10
N ASN A 44 -11.24 -11.31 21.19
CA ASN A 44 -10.97 -12.74 21.02
C ASN A 44 -10.05 -12.92 19.80
N SER A 45 -9.01 -13.71 19.93
CA SER A 45 -8.18 -14.09 18.79
C SER A 45 -8.97 -14.99 17.84
N GLY A 46 -8.77 -14.80 16.54
CA GLY A 46 -9.41 -15.59 15.49
C GLY A 46 -8.86 -15.22 14.12
N PRO A 47 -9.20 -15.98 13.08
CA PRO A 47 -8.88 -15.58 11.72
C PRO A 47 -9.62 -14.28 11.39
N ILE A 48 -8.89 -13.29 10.89
CA ILE A 48 -9.43 -12.01 10.46
C ILE A 48 -9.08 -11.85 8.99
N TYR A 49 -10.09 -11.67 8.16
CA TYR A 49 -9.94 -11.23 6.78
C TYR A 49 -10.04 -9.69 6.79
N ALA A 50 -8.90 -9.04 6.84
CA ALA A 50 -8.84 -7.58 6.83
C ALA A 50 -9.10 -7.09 5.40
N ASN A 51 -10.16 -6.30 5.21
CA ASN A 51 -10.39 -5.62 3.94
C ASN A 51 -9.23 -4.63 3.68
N PRO A 52 -8.51 -4.74 2.56
CA PRO A 52 -7.39 -3.87 2.25
C PRO A 52 -7.81 -2.45 1.86
N ILE A 53 -9.09 -2.22 1.55
CA ILE A 53 -9.66 -0.89 1.31
C ILE A 53 -9.97 -0.26 2.67
N ILE A 54 -8.97 0.42 3.24
CA ILE A 54 -9.07 0.97 4.59
C ILE A 54 -10.00 2.19 4.63
N HIS A 55 -9.90 3.03 3.60
CA HIS A 55 -10.71 4.24 3.47
C HIS A 55 -10.79 4.65 2.01
N HIS A 56 -11.94 5.18 1.60
CA HIS A 56 -12.08 5.91 0.35
C HIS A 56 -13.11 7.02 0.51
N GLN A 57 -12.91 8.10 -0.23
CA GLN A 57 -13.82 9.23 -0.27
C GLN A 57 -13.66 10.01 -1.58
N VAL A 58 -14.68 10.78 -1.91
CA VAL A 58 -14.61 11.81 -2.96
C VAL A 58 -14.90 13.15 -2.33
N ASN A 59 -13.99 14.08 -2.52
CA ASN A 59 -14.16 15.47 -2.14
C ASN A 59 -14.10 16.33 -3.42
N GLU A 60 -15.23 16.93 -3.80
CA GLU A 60 -15.41 17.63 -5.09
C GLU A 60 -15.07 16.72 -6.28
N LYS A 61 -13.87 16.87 -6.86
CA LYS A 61 -13.36 16.10 -7.99
C LYS A 61 -12.10 15.30 -7.66
N ILE A 62 -11.78 15.18 -6.39
CA ILE A 62 -10.62 14.47 -5.89
C ILE A 62 -11.08 13.16 -5.27
N GLY A 63 -10.67 12.04 -5.86
CA GLY A 63 -10.80 10.72 -5.25
C GLY A 63 -9.62 10.48 -4.30
N TYR A 64 -9.89 9.90 -3.14
CA TYR A 64 -8.87 9.45 -2.20
C TYR A 64 -9.11 7.99 -1.86
N LEU A 65 -8.08 7.17 -1.96
CA LEU A 65 -8.14 5.73 -1.65
C LEU A 65 -6.95 5.34 -0.80
N VAL A 66 -7.20 4.79 0.39
CA VAL A 66 -6.21 4.15 1.26
C VAL A 66 -6.28 2.64 1.05
N TYR A 67 -5.21 2.07 0.48
CA TYR A 67 -5.15 0.67 0.10
C TYR A 67 -3.93 -0.01 0.74
N SER A 68 -4.17 -0.94 1.67
CA SER A 68 -3.13 -1.47 2.58
C SER A 68 -2.45 -2.75 2.11
N ALA A 69 -3.05 -3.49 1.16
CA ALA A 69 -2.47 -4.71 0.59
C ALA A 69 -3.12 -5.03 -0.77
N PHE A 70 -2.36 -5.65 -1.67
CA PHE A 70 -2.89 -6.17 -2.93
C PHE A 70 -3.35 -7.61 -2.71
N GLU A 71 -4.66 -7.78 -2.53
CA GLU A 71 -5.30 -9.07 -2.28
C GLU A 71 -6.43 -9.30 -3.28
N SER A 72 -6.25 -10.24 -4.18
CA SER A 72 -7.17 -10.51 -5.30
C SER A 72 -8.57 -10.93 -4.84
N GLY A 73 -8.71 -11.42 -3.62
CA GLY A 73 -10.02 -11.71 -3.02
C GLY A 73 -10.93 -10.48 -2.84
N PHE A 74 -10.37 -9.27 -2.90
CA PHE A 74 -11.07 -7.99 -2.76
C PHE A 74 -11.10 -7.16 -4.05
N ASP A 75 -10.72 -7.75 -5.18
CA ASP A 75 -10.63 -7.03 -6.46
C ASP A 75 -12.00 -6.49 -6.92
N GLN A 76 -13.10 -7.18 -6.59
CA GLN A 76 -14.44 -6.69 -6.92
C GLN A 76 -14.79 -5.43 -6.13
N GLU A 77 -14.52 -5.41 -4.83
CA GLU A 77 -14.75 -4.24 -3.98
C GLU A 77 -13.85 -3.06 -4.40
N LEU A 78 -12.60 -3.34 -4.71
CA LEU A 78 -11.68 -2.34 -5.24
C LEU A 78 -12.19 -1.74 -6.56
N PHE A 79 -12.66 -2.58 -7.47
CA PHE A 79 -13.24 -2.14 -8.74
C PHE A 79 -14.52 -1.32 -8.54
N ASP A 80 -15.34 -1.66 -7.55
CA ASP A 80 -16.55 -0.91 -7.21
C ASP A 80 -16.22 0.51 -6.73
N VAL A 81 -15.12 0.70 -5.98
CA VAL A 81 -14.60 2.05 -5.64
C VAL A 81 -14.23 2.84 -6.90
N PHE A 82 -13.56 2.22 -7.88
CA PHE A 82 -13.24 2.90 -9.13
C PHE A 82 -14.48 3.25 -9.97
N LYS A 83 -15.51 2.41 -9.96
CA LYS A 83 -16.81 2.74 -10.60
C LYS A 83 -17.49 3.93 -9.89
N GLU A 84 -17.42 3.98 -8.57
CA GLU A 84 -17.90 5.12 -7.80
C GLU A 84 -17.14 6.40 -8.19
N PHE A 85 -15.81 6.37 -8.17
CA PHE A 85 -14.98 7.51 -8.58
C PHE A 85 -15.31 7.99 -10.00
N LYS A 86 -15.49 7.07 -10.94
CA LYS A 86 -15.91 7.39 -12.30
C LYS A 86 -17.31 8.02 -12.35
N SER A 87 -18.27 7.50 -11.61
CA SER A 87 -19.64 8.02 -11.55
C SER A 87 -19.69 9.45 -11.02
N GLN A 88 -18.78 9.79 -10.11
CA GLN A 88 -18.65 11.14 -9.55
C GLN A 88 -17.76 12.05 -10.40
N ASN A 89 -17.22 11.54 -11.52
CA ASN A 89 -16.38 12.26 -12.47
C ASN A 89 -15.18 12.93 -11.80
N ILE A 90 -14.42 12.16 -10.99
CA ILE A 90 -13.18 12.69 -10.41
C ILE A 90 -12.19 13.03 -11.52
N THR A 91 -11.37 14.05 -11.29
CA THR A 91 -10.30 14.48 -12.19
C THR A 91 -8.92 14.34 -11.60
N GLU A 92 -8.85 14.15 -10.29
CA GLU A 92 -7.61 13.95 -9.53
C GLU A 92 -7.76 12.72 -8.62
N LEU A 93 -6.66 12.00 -8.41
CA LEU A 93 -6.63 10.84 -7.52
C LEU A 93 -5.44 10.94 -6.57
N ILE A 94 -5.71 10.76 -5.28
CA ILE A 94 -4.72 10.52 -4.25
C ILE A 94 -4.80 9.03 -3.90
N LEU A 95 -3.76 8.28 -4.24
CA LEU A 95 -3.61 6.86 -3.92
C LEU A 95 -2.67 6.70 -2.75
N ASP A 96 -3.19 6.26 -1.62
CA ASP A 96 -2.42 6.10 -0.40
C ASP A 96 -1.94 4.65 -0.25
N LEU A 97 -0.65 4.46 -0.46
CA LEU A 97 0.07 3.19 -0.35
C LEU A 97 1.11 3.22 0.78
N ARG A 98 1.03 4.17 1.72
CA ARG A 98 2.09 4.42 2.71
C ARG A 98 2.45 3.20 3.58
N TYR A 99 1.55 2.26 3.79
CA TYR A 99 1.82 1.04 4.58
C TYR A 99 1.61 -0.24 3.76
N ASN A 100 1.52 -0.12 2.44
CA ASN A 100 1.21 -1.22 1.55
C ASN A 100 2.49 -1.90 1.05
N GLY A 101 2.82 -3.06 1.60
CA GLY A 101 3.99 -3.83 1.19
C GLY A 101 3.82 -4.69 -0.05
N GLY A 102 2.77 -4.49 -0.81
CA GLY A 102 2.52 -5.22 -2.04
C GLY A 102 1.48 -6.33 -1.90
N GLY A 103 1.65 -7.38 -2.66
CA GLY A 103 0.74 -8.51 -2.78
C GLY A 103 0.60 -8.97 -4.23
N ASP A 104 -0.63 -9.25 -4.67
CA ASP A 104 -0.93 -9.82 -5.97
C ASP A 104 -0.65 -8.86 -7.13
N VAL A 105 0.13 -9.34 -8.10
CA VAL A 105 0.43 -8.61 -9.34
C VAL A 105 -0.85 -8.35 -10.16
N THR A 106 -1.82 -9.26 -10.10
CA THR A 106 -3.12 -9.10 -10.77
C THR A 106 -3.89 -7.90 -10.24
N SER A 107 -3.98 -7.74 -8.91
CA SER A 107 -4.62 -6.57 -8.28
C SER A 107 -3.88 -5.26 -8.59
N ALA A 108 -2.53 -5.31 -8.68
CA ALA A 108 -1.74 -4.17 -9.12
C ALA A 108 -2.04 -3.77 -10.57
N ASN A 109 -2.26 -4.76 -11.45
CA ASN A 109 -2.67 -4.50 -12.82
C ASN A 109 -4.10 -3.92 -12.88
N LEU A 110 -5.02 -4.43 -12.09
CA LEU A 110 -6.39 -3.91 -11.98
C LEU A 110 -6.38 -2.42 -11.60
N ILE A 111 -5.76 -2.06 -10.51
CA ILE A 111 -5.74 -0.65 -10.03
C ILE A 111 -5.07 0.26 -11.06
N SER A 112 -3.96 -0.19 -11.65
CA SER A 112 -3.25 0.58 -12.69
C SER A 112 -4.10 0.76 -13.94
N SER A 113 -4.84 -0.28 -14.36
CA SER A 113 -5.73 -0.24 -15.52
C SER A 113 -6.94 0.68 -15.28
N CYS A 114 -7.50 0.68 -14.07
CA CYS A 114 -8.58 1.60 -13.69
C CYS A 114 -8.10 3.06 -13.67
N ILE A 115 -6.92 3.34 -13.15
CA ILE A 115 -6.32 4.69 -13.17
C ILE A 115 -6.12 5.17 -14.61
N ALA A 116 -5.47 4.34 -15.42
CA ALA A 116 -5.11 4.70 -16.80
C ALA A 116 -6.30 4.75 -17.74
N GLY A 117 -7.31 3.90 -17.53
CA GLY A 117 -8.46 3.81 -18.42
C GLY A 117 -8.05 3.53 -19.87
N ASP A 118 -8.61 4.27 -20.84
CA ASP A 118 -8.32 4.11 -22.28
C ASP A 118 -6.84 4.35 -22.63
N LEU A 119 -6.09 5.05 -21.78
CA LEU A 119 -4.67 5.35 -21.99
C LEU A 119 -3.80 4.10 -21.98
N CYS A 120 -4.26 3.00 -21.35
CA CYS A 120 -3.50 1.76 -21.23
C CYS A 120 -3.85 0.69 -22.28
N ILE A 121 -4.75 0.98 -23.23
CA ILE A 121 -5.15 0.03 -24.26
C ILE A 121 -3.91 -0.46 -25.03
N ASP A 122 -3.77 -1.78 -25.14
CA ASP A 122 -2.65 -2.47 -25.76
C ASP A 122 -1.24 -2.17 -25.21
N LYS A 123 -1.15 -1.41 -24.11
CA LYS A 123 0.13 -1.10 -23.47
C LYS A 123 0.63 -2.26 -22.61
N THR A 124 1.93 -2.30 -22.45
CA THR A 124 2.61 -3.23 -21.52
C THR A 124 2.48 -2.73 -20.10
N PHE A 125 1.90 -3.54 -19.22
CA PHE A 125 1.90 -3.32 -17.77
C PHE A 125 3.29 -3.63 -17.20
N ALA A 126 3.79 -4.84 -17.48
CA ALA A 126 5.11 -5.29 -17.07
C ALA A 126 5.70 -6.29 -18.05
N SER A 127 7.03 -6.40 -18.08
CA SER A 127 7.75 -7.52 -18.66
C SER A 127 8.68 -8.13 -17.61
N TYR A 128 8.87 -9.45 -17.68
CA TYR A 128 9.53 -10.21 -16.60
C TYR A 128 10.85 -10.81 -17.08
N ARG A 129 11.93 -10.53 -16.34
CA ARG A 129 13.20 -11.23 -16.51
C ARG A 129 13.34 -12.27 -15.41
N TYR A 130 13.45 -13.51 -15.81
CA TYR A 130 13.76 -14.63 -14.94
C TYR A 130 15.28 -14.86 -14.83
N ASN A 131 15.69 -15.89 -14.11
CA ASN A 131 17.08 -16.31 -14.09
C ASN A 131 17.53 -16.77 -15.49
N ASP A 132 18.85 -16.85 -15.70
CA ASP A 132 19.42 -17.09 -17.02
C ASP A 132 18.99 -18.44 -17.63
N GLU A 133 18.79 -19.48 -16.82
CA GLU A 133 18.35 -20.79 -17.31
C GLU A 133 16.92 -20.71 -17.86
N ARG A 134 16.00 -20.10 -17.12
CA ARG A 134 14.61 -19.91 -17.59
C ARG A 134 14.55 -18.95 -18.80
N MET A 135 15.38 -17.91 -18.82
CA MET A 135 15.46 -17.01 -19.98
C MET A 135 15.95 -17.71 -21.22
N LYS A 136 16.91 -18.64 -21.15
CA LYS A 136 17.31 -19.46 -22.32
C LYS A 136 16.16 -20.28 -22.88
N VAL A 137 15.35 -20.91 -22.02
CA VAL A 137 14.14 -21.67 -22.43
C VAL A 137 13.13 -20.75 -23.14
N LEU A 138 13.01 -19.49 -22.70
CA LEU A 138 12.14 -18.49 -23.28
C LEU A 138 12.74 -17.79 -24.52
N GLY A 139 13.87 -18.28 -25.04
CA GLY A 139 14.56 -17.67 -26.20
C GLY A 139 15.10 -16.27 -25.91
N ASN A 140 15.46 -15.99 -24.65
CA ASN A 140 15.92 -14.70 -24.15
C ASN A 140 14.92 -13.55 -24.32
N GLN A 141 13.66 -13.86 -24.55
CA GLN A 141 12.58 -12.87 -24.59
C GLN A 141 11.90 -12.76 -23.25
N ARG A 142 11.68 -11.54 -22.77
CA ARG A 142 10.93 -11.30 -21.53
C ARG A 142 9.45 -11.55 -21.78
N PRO A 143 8.75 -12.40 -21.02
CA PRO A 143 7.30 -12.48 -21.05
C PRO A 143 6.69 -11.11 -20.75
N ILE A 144 5.65 -10.76 -21.50
CA ILE A 144 4.96 -9.47 -21.39
C ILE A 144 3.56 -9.70 -20.82
N GLN A 145 3.23 -8.92 -19.79
CA GLN A 145 1.87 -8.76 -19.31
C GLN A 145 1.34 -7.39 -19.75
N LYS A 146 0.19 -7.40 -20.42
CA LYS A 146 -0.50 -6.16 -20.78
C LYS A 146 -1.36 -5.66 -19.62
N PHE A 147 -1.72 -4.38 -19.66
CA PHE A 147 -2.78 -3.86 -18.80
C PHE A 147 -4.09 -4.62 -19.05
N ALA A 148 -4.84 -4.90 -17.99
CA ALA A 148 -6.04 -5.71 -18.00
C ALA A 148 -7.31 -4.92 -18.37
N TYR A 149 -7.21 -3.97 -19.30
CA TYR A 149 -8.27 -3.00 -19.56
C TYR A 149 -9.57 -3.61 -20.11
N SER A 150 -9.47 -4.59 -21.00
CA SER A 150 -10.64 -5.18 -21.69
C SER A 150 -11.17 -6.43 -20.99
N GLN A 151 -10.33 -7.13 -20.24
CA GLN A 151 -10.66 -8.39 -19.62
C GLN A 151 -9.86 -8.58 -18.33
N TYR A 152 -10.57 -8.94 -17.28
CA TYR A 152 -10.00 -9.31 -15.99
C TYR A 152 -10.76 -10.53 -15.46
N ASP A 153 -10.07 -11.63 -15.26
CA ASP A 153 -10.68 -12.94 -15.01
C ASP A 153 -11.54 -13.01 -13.75
N ASN A 154 -11.22 -12.20 -12.74
CA ASN A 154 -11.94 -12.15 -11.46
C ASN A 154 -13.16 -11.22 -11.45
N LEU A 155 -13.44 -10.52 -12.57
CA LEU A 155 -14.55 -9.58 -12.66
C LEU A 155 -15.49 -9.96 -13.78
N SER A 156 -16.80 -9.83 -13.53
CA SER A 156 -17.86 -10.08 -14.50
C SER A 156 -18.03 -8.98 -15.56
N THR A 157 -17.39 -7.84 -15.38
CA THR A 157 -17.51 -6.66 -16.25
C THR A 157 -16.14 -6.13 -16.67
N SER A 158 -16.09 -5.51 -17.85
CA SER A 158 -14.88 -4.86 -18.33
C SER A 158 -14.40 -3.75 -17.41
N LEU A 159 -13.09 -3.63 -17.21
CA LEU A 159 -12.47 -2.57 -16.43
C LEU A 159 -12.75 -1.17 -16.99
N SER A 160 -13.19 -1.06 -18.25
CA SER A 160 -13.63 0.22 -18.83
C SER A 160 -14.74 0.89 -18.01
N ALA A 161 -15.57 0.11 -17.29
CA ALA A 161 -16.60 0.67 -16.41
C ALA A 161 -16.05 1.45 -15.21
N GLY A 162 -14.80 1.17 -14.78
CA GLY A 162 -14.09 1.89 -13.71
C GLY A 162 -12.91 2.75 -14.21
N GLY A 163 -12.65 2.80 -15.52
CA GLY A 163 -11.52 3.52 -16.09
C GLY A 163 -11.64 5.05 -15.95
N LEU A 164 -10.64 5.69 -15.34
CA LEU A 164 -10.65 7.10 -14.98
C LEU A 164 -9.96 8.00 -16.01
N ASN A 165 -9.11 7.45 -16.88
CA ASN A 165 -8.34 8.20 -17.89
C ASN A 165 -7.44 9.30 -17.30
N LEU A 166 -6.88 9.07 -16.12
CA LEU A 166 -6.03 10.04 -15.44
C LEU A 166 -4.62 10.05 -16.05
N ARG A 167 -4.10 11.24 -16.34
CA ARG A 167 -2.72 11.45 -16.82
C ARG A 167 -1.74 11.76 -15.70
N LYS A 168 -2.25 12.00 -14.51
CA LYS A 168 -1.49 12.30 -13.31
C LYS A 168 -2.22 11.77 -12.09
N ILE A 169 -1.45 11.25 -11.12
CA ILE A 169 -1.94 10.87 -9.79
C ILE A 169 -0.94 11.32 -8.72
N TYR A 170 -1.40 11.36 -7.48
CA TYR A 170 -0.58 11.58 -6.30
C TYR A 170 -0.55 10.30 -5.48
N CYS A 171 0.66 9.76 -5.22
CA CYS A 171 0.84 8.58 -4.39
C CYS A 171 1.46 8.97 -3.05
N LEU A 172 0.80 8.61 -1.95
CA LEU A 172 1.38 8.73 -0.62
C LEU A 172 2.15 7.45 -0.31
N VAL A 173 3.44 7.58 0.00
CA VAL A 173 4.37 6.44 0.11
C VAL A 173 5.29 6.55 1.32
N THR A 174 5.72 5.40 1.84
CA THR A 174 6.75 5.29 2.88
C THR A 174 7.72 4.15 2.54
N ASP A 175 8.72 3.91 3.39
CA ASP A 175 9.62 2.75 3.27
C ASP A 175 8.92 1.39 3.47
N ASP A 176 7.66 1.39 3.92
CA ASP A 176 6.79 0.22 3.92
C ASP A 176 6.07 -0.01 2.57
N SER A 177 6.06 0.98 1.67
CA SER A 177 5.52 0.83 0.31
C SER A 177 6.45 -0.02 -0.53
N ALA A 178 6.03 -1.26 -0.89
CA ALA A 178 6.93 -2.23 -1.49
C ALA A 178 6.26 -3.07 -2.60
N SER A 179 7.08 -3.66 -3.48
CA SER A 179 6.65 -4.73 -4.41
C SER A 179 5.51 -4.30 -5.34
N ALA A 180 4.28 -4.84 -5.20
CA ALA A 180 3.13 -4.48 -6.04
C ALA A 180 2.80 -2.99 -5.96
N SER A 181 3.01 -2.31 -4.82
CA SER A 181 2.89 -0.85 -4.70
C SER A 181 3.86 -0.13 -5.63
N GLU A 182 5.12 -0.55 -5.63
CA GLU A 182 6.15 0.00 -6.50
C GLU A 182 5.93 -0.39 -7.97
N LEU A 183 5.34 -1.56 -8.22
CA LEU A 183 4.97 -2.00 -9.56
C LEU A 183 3.88 -1.11 -10.16
N VAL A 184 2.87 -0.67 -9.40
CA VAL A 184 1.85 0.30 -9.83
C VAL A 184 2.52 1.61 -10.26
N ILE A 185 3.40 2.16 -9.43
CA ILE A 185 4.14 3.39 -9.73
C ILE A 185 4.94 3.23 -11.02
N ASN A 186 5.69 2.12 -11.12
CA ASN A 186 6.54 1.84 -12.27
C ASN A 186 5.74 1.65 -13.57
N ALA A 187 4.66 0.88 -13.51
CA ALA A 187 3.81 0.59 -14.67
C ALA A 187 3.16 1.86 -15.23
N LEU A 188 2.60 2.71 -14.38
CA LEU A 188 1.98 3.97 -14.79
C LEU A 188 3.00 4.94 -15.41
N ARG A 189 4.18 5.09 -14.79
CA ARG A 189 5.29 5.87 -15.36
C ARG A 189 5.78 5.30 -16.71
N GLY A 190 5.66 3.99 -16.88
CA GLY A 190 5.99 3.29 -18.12
C GLY A 190 5.13 3.68 -19.31
N ILE A 191 3.92 4.18 -19.10
CA ILE A 191 2.97 4.60 -20.14
C ILE A 191 2.69 6.10 -20.12
N ASP A 192 3.64 6.90 -19.56
CA ASP A 192 3.59 8.37 -19.51
C ASP A 192 2.47 8.95 -18.62
N ILE A 193 2.03 8.20 -17.61
CA ILE A 193 1.21 8.78 -16.54
C ILE A 193 2.16 9.34 -15.48
N GLU A 194 1.97 10.60 -15.15
CA GLU A 194 2.72 11.28 -14.11
C GLU A 194 2.30 10.76 -12.73
N VAL A 195 3.25 10.23 -11.97
CA VAL A 195 3.04 9.76 -10.60
C VAL A 195 3.89 10.60 -9.67
N ILE A 196 3.23 11.52 -8.96
CA ILE A 196 3.85 12.41 -7.97
C ILE A 196 3.88 11.67 -6.64
N LEU A 197 5.07 11.44 -6.11
CA LEU A 197 5.28 10.75 -4.85
C LEU A 197 5.43 11.73 -3.70
N ILE A 198 4.67 11.50 -2.62
CA ILE A 198 4.69 12.30 -1.40
C ILE A 198 4.93 11.37 -0.21
N GLY A 199 5.93 11.66 0.61
CA GLY A 199 6.25 10.84 1.76
C GLY A 199 7.74 10.57 1.90
N THR A 200 8.14 9.30 2.07
CA THR A 200 9.56 8.88 2.15
C THR A 200 9.89 7.90 1.03
N THR A 201 11.18 7.63 0.82
CA THR A 201 11.66 6.69 -0.19
C THR A 201 11.02 5.31 0.01
N THR A 202 10.52 4.72 -1.05
CA THR A 202 9.88 3.39 -1.02
C THR A 202 10.89 2.28 -0.73
N HIS A 203 10.41 1.05 -0.58
CA HIS A 203 11.25 -0.07 -0.12
C HIS A 203 12.34 -0.52 -1.09
N GLY A 204 12.05 -0.50 -2.40
CA GLY A 204 13.00 -0.98 -3.43
C GLY A 204 12.89 -2.48 -3.75
N LYS A 205 11.71 -3.08 -3.61
CA LYS A 205 11.50 -4.48 -4.01
C LYS A 205 11.08 -4.57 -5.47
N ASN A 206 12.04 -4.57 -6.39
CA ASN A 206 11.83 -4.67 -7.84
C ASN A 206 11.70 -6.12 -8.36
N VAL A 207 11.64 -7.10 -7.46
CA VAL A 207 11.56 -8.52 -7.76
C VAL A 207 10.25 -9.13 -7.29
N GLY A 208 9.83 -10.20 -7.97
CA GLY A 208 8.62 -10.94 -7.65
C GLY A 208 8.88 -12.40 -7.35
N MET A 209 7.86 -13.04 -6.78
CA MET A 209 7.87 -14.42 -6.35
C MET A 209 6.73 -15.19 -7.01
N GLU A 210 6.98 -16.46 -7.32
CA GLU A 210 5.95 -17.41 -7.76
C GLU A 210 5.83 -18.52 -6.71
N GLY A 211 4.57 -18.87 -6.35
CA GLY A 211 4.31 -19.93 -5.39
C GLY A 211 4.65 -21.31 -5.98
N VAL A 212 5.40 -22.12 -5.24
CA VAL A 212 5.72 -23.51 -5.57
C VAL A 212 5.22 -24.42 -4.46
N GLU A 213 4.26 -25.29 -4.77
CA GLU A 213 3.82 -26.31 -3.82
C GLU A 213 4.78 -27.51 -3.85
N LEU A 214 5.28 -27.89 -2.70
CA LEU A 214 6.07 -29.10 -2.49
C LEU A 214 5.34 -30.04 -1.55
N THR A 215 5.38 -31.34 -1.85
CA THR A 215 4.83 -32.38 -0.98
C THR A 215 5.98 -33.23 -0.43
N ALA A 216 6.04 -33.37 0.89
CA ALA A 216 7.00 -34.26 1.59
C ALA A 216 6.22 -35.22 2.50
N GLY A 217 6.06 -36.47 2.07
CA GLY A 217 5.20 -37.43 2.75
C GLY A 217 3.72 -36.98 2.64
N THR A 218 3.08 -36.74 3.79
CA THR A 218 1.70 -36.23 3.90
C THR A 218 1.63 -34.72 3.98
N ASP A 219 2.75 -34.04 4.16
CA ASP A 219 2.79 -32.60 4.41
C ASP A 219 2.94 -31.83 3.10
N LYS A 220 2.21 -30.72 3.00
CA LYS A 220 2.27 -29.78 1.89
C LYS A 220 2.91 -28.48 2.33
N TYR A 221 3.86 -28.02 1.54
CA TYR A 221 4.60 -26.78 1.75
C TYR A 221 4.39 -25.87 0.56
N LEU A 222 4.09 -24.58 0.80
CA LEU A 222 4.05 -23.57 -0.22
C LEU A 222 5.25 -22.64 -0.05
N LEU A 223 6.14 -22.65 -1.04
CA LEU A 223 7.34 -21.82 -1.06
C LEU A 223 7.15 -20.67 -2.03
N PHE A 224 7.69 -19.48 -1.70
CA PHE A 224 7.68 -18.29 -2.55
C PHE A 224 9.12 -17.85 -2.86
N PRO A 225 9.85 -18.56 -3.74
CA PRO A 225 11.17 -18.10 -4.18
C PRO A 225 11.05 -16.84 -5.03
N ILE A 226 12.04 -15.97 -4.95
CA ILE A 226 12.21 -14.86 -5.91
C ILE A 226 12.54 -15.48 -7.27
N THR A 227 11.71 -15.22 -8.27
CA THR A 227 11.84 -15.86 -9.59
C THR A 227 12.04 -14.87 -10.73
N PHE A 228 11.59 -13.62 -10.58
CA PHE A 228 11.68 -12.64 -11.66
C PHE A 228 11.95 -11.21 -11.14
N GLN A 229 12.48 -10.38 -12.03
CA GLN A 229 12.50 -8.93 -11.92
C GLN A 229 11.49 -8.33 -12.90
N ALA A 230 10.74 -7.31 -12.48
CA ALA A 230 9.74 -6.64 -13.29
C ALA A 230 10.27 -5.36 -13.93
N TYR A 231 9.92 -5.14 -15.20
CA TYR A 231 10.27 -3.96 -15.99
C TYR A 231 9.01 -3.35 -16.59
N ASN A 232 8.93 -2.03 -16.63
CA ASN A 232 7.80 -1.33 -17.24
C ASN A 232 7.88 -1.31 -18.79
N ALA A 233 6.90 -0.65 -19.43
CA ALA A 233 6.81 -0.54 -20.89
C ALA A 233 8.03 0.13 -21.55
N LYS A 234 8.77 0.95 -20.82
CA LYS A 234 10.01 1.61 -21.27
C LYS A 234 11.27 0.81 -20.94
N GLY A 235 11.13 -0.38 -20.34
CA GLY A 235 12.23 -1.24 -19.95
C GLY A 235 12.93 -0.84 -18.65
N PHE A 236 12.37 0.07 -17.86
CA PHE A 236 12.90 0.44 -16.55
C PHE A 236 12.41 -0.54 -15.47
N GLY A 237 13.33 -1.03 -14.65
CA GLY A 237 13.09 -1.97 -13.55
C GLY A 237 14.14 -1.87 -12.43
N ASP A 238 15.06 -0.90 -12.53
CA ASP A 238 16.20 -0.75 -11.62
C ASP A 238 15.82 0.23 -10.48
N PHE A 239 14.93 -0.23 -9.60
CA PHE A 239 14.50 0.52 -8.41
C PHE A 239 14.74 -0.25 -7.11
N GLU A 240 15.82 -1.00 -7.03
CA GLU A 240 16.22 -1.76 -5.82
C GLU A 240 16.52 -0.88 -4.61
N ASN A 241 16.72 0.42 -4.82
CA ASN A 241 16.89 1.42 -3.75
C ASN A 241 15.60 2.21 -3.45
N GLY A 242 14.48 1.78 -4.02
CA GLY A 242 13.20 2.45 -3.92
C GLY A 242 13.04 3.66 -4.86
N PHE A 243 11.83 4.20 -4.87
CA PHE A 243 11.53 5.46 -5.53
C PHE A 243 11.67 6.60 -4.53
N THR A 244 12.53 7.55 -4.82
CA THR A 244 12.65 8.80 -4.05
C THR A 244 11.38 9.63 -4.26
N PRO A 245 10.76 10.17 -3.21
CA PRO A 245 9.56 10.99 -3.35
C PRO A 245 9.90 12.35 -3.99
N ASP A 246 8.93 12.89 -4.73
CA ASP A 246 9.02 14.25 -5.28
C ASP A 246 8.90 15.31 -4.17
N TYR A 247 8.13 14.97 -3.11
CA TYR A 247 7.97 15.79 -1.91
C TYR A 247 8.25 14.93 -0.67
N GLU A 248 9.42 15.13 -0.06
CA GLU A 248 9.82 14.39 1.12
C GLU A 248 9.09 14.93 2.36
N ILE A 249 8.27 14.08 2.95
CA ILE A 249 7.56 14.33 4.21
C ILE A 249 7.61 13.06 5.04
N ASN A 250 8.22 13.15 6.21
CA ASN A 250 8.21 12.05 7.16
C ASN A 250 7.05 12.28 8.15
N GLU A 251 5.99 11.48 8.05
CA GLU A 251 4.81 11.59 8.92
C GLU A 251 5.12 11.38 10.41
N ASN A 252 6.20 10.65 10.71
CA ASN A 252 6.68 10.47 12.08
C ASN A 252 7.42 11.70 12.61
N LYS A 253 7.85 12.61 11.70
CA LYS A 253 8.56 13.85 12.02
C LYS A 253 8.26 14.92 10.97
N PRO A 254 6.99 15.33 10.80
CA PRO A 254 6.60 16.17 9.67
C PRO A 254 7.34 17.51 9.60
N ASN A 255 7.82 18.01 10.73
CA ASN A 255 8.60 19.27 10.84
C ASN A 255 10.04 19.03 11.32
N GLY A 256 10.57 17.80 11.21
CA GLY A 256 11.90 17.45 11.72
C GLY A 256 12.00 17.35 13.24
N GLU A 257 10.88 17.51 13.96
CA GLU A 257 10.77 17.45 15.41
C GLU A 257 10.08 16.16 15.88
N TYR A 258 9.32 16.19 16.93
CA TYR A 258 8.71 15.00 17.51
C TYR A 258 7.36 14.66 16.85
N PHE A 259 7.00 13.36 16.91
CA PHE A 259 5.71 12.85 16.47
C PHE A 259 4.55 13.47 17.26
N GLU A 260 3.61 14.10 16.57
CA GLU A 260 2.45 14.76 17.18
C GLU A 260 1.16 13.90 17.12
N GLY A 261 1.25 12.68 16.60
CA GLY A 261 0.14 11.76 16.34
C GLY A 261 -0.18 11.65 14.84
N TYR A 262 -0.80 10.56 14.46
CA TYR A 262 -1.32 10.41 13.10
C TYR A 262 -2.64 11.18 12.98
N GLY A 263 -2.80 11.93 11.87
CA GLY A 263 -4.08 12.50 11.49
C GLY A 263 -5.04 11.40 11.02
N ASP A 264 -6.33 11.70 11.02
CA ASP A 264 -7.31 10.82 10.38
C ASP A 264 -7.11 10.81 8.86
N PHE A 265 -7.34 9.67 8.23
CA PHE A 265 -7.24 9.55 6.78
C PHE A 265 -8.18 10.55 6.06
N GLY A 266 -7.62 11.30 5.12
CA GLY A 266 -8.38 12.30 4.36
C GLY A 266 -8.69 13.60 5.11
N ALA A 267 -8.10 13.81 6.30
CA ALA A 267 -8.19 15.05 7.04
C ALA A 267 -6.98 15.98 6.77
N GLU A 268 -7.16 17.28 6.97
CA GLU A 268 -6.07 18.27 6.86
C GLU A 268 -4.97 18.07 7.92
N SER A 269 -5.28 17.32 8.98
CA SER A 269 -4.32 16.95 10.02
C SER A 269 -3.33 15.87 9.56
N ASP A 270 -3.60 15.17 8.45
CA ASP A 270 -2.68 14.22 7.82
C ASP A 270 -1.70 14.99 6.92
N PRO A 271 -0.41 15.06 7.25
CA PRO A 271 0.53 15.91 6.52
C PRO A 271 0.76 15.49 5.07
N LEU A 272 0.67 14.19 4.76
CA LEU A 272 0.85 13.70 3.39
C LEU A 272 -0.38 14.03 2.54
N TYR A 273 -1.58 13.79 3.08
CA TYR A 273 -2.83 14.13 2.42
C TYR A 273 -2.95 15.64 2.21
N ALA A 274 -2.67 16.45 3.24
CA ALA A 274 -2.69 17.90 3.15
C ALA A 274 -1.73 18.41 2.06
N LYS A 275 -0.54 17.82 1.92
CA LYS A 275 0.39 18.17 0.84
C LYS A 275 -0.18 17.83 -0.53
N ALA A 276 -0.80 16.67 -0.71
CA ALA A 276 -1.45 16.30 -1.96
C ALA A 276 -2.55 17.30 -2.33
N ILE A 277 -3.43 17.66 -1.40
CA ILE A 277 -4.48 18.67 -1.60
C ILE A 277 -3.88 20.03 -1.98
N SER A 278 -2.79 20.45 -1.33
CA SER A 278 -2.08 21.68 -1.65
C SER A 278 -1.60 21.72 -3.11
N LEU A 279 -1.00 20.60 -3.57
CA LEU A 279 -0.51 20.48 -4.95
C LEU A 279 -1.65 20.48 -5.98
N ILE A 280 -2.78 19.87 -5.65
CA ILE A 280 -3.97 19.84 -6.52
C ILE A 280 -4.61 21.21 -6.61
N SER A 281 -4.78 21.89 -5.50
CA SER A 281 -5.45 23.22 -5.43
C SER A 281 -4.56 24.37 -5.89
N GLY A 282 -3.24 24.15 -5.99
CA GLY A 282 -2.28 25.22 -6.28
C GLY A 282 -2.09 26.21 -5.12
N ASN A 283 -2.66 25.93 -3.97
CA ASN A 283 -2.53 26.74 -2.77
C ASN A 283 -1.39 26.20 -1.91
N GLU A 284 -0.43 27.03 -1.53
CA GLU A 284 0.55 26.63 -0.52
C GLU A 284 -0.18 26.43 0.82
N VAL A 285 -0.28 25.17 1.26
CA VAL A 285 -0.63 24.91 2.67
C VAL A 285 0.59 25.30 3.48
N THR A 286 0.51 26.43 4.15
CA THR A 286 1.36 26.69 5.31
C THR A 286 0.99 25.61 6.32
N THR A 287 1.85 24.64 6.52
CA THR A 287 1.69 23.62 7.58
C THR A 287 1.31 24.36 8.85
N PRO A 288 0.19 24.04 9.51
CA PRO A 288 -0.18 24.72 10.74
C PRO A 288 0.94 24.52 11.75
N THR A 289 1.69 25.55 12.02
CA THR A 289 2.64 25.55 13.13
C THR A 289 1.79 25.63 14.41
N ARG A 290 1.28 24.50 14.84
CA ARG A 290 0.59 24.41 16.11
C ARG A 290 1.67 24.51 17.17
N ALA A 291 1.81 25.70 17.73
CA ALA A 291 2.62 25.92 18.91
C ALA A 291 2.00 25.14 20.07
N VAL A 292 2.42 23.91 20.27
CA VAL A 292 2.05 23.09 21.42
C VAL A 292 3.20 23.10 22.39
N ASN A 293 3.09 23.95 23.40
CA ASN A 293 3.90 23.91 24.62
C ASN A 293 3.39 22.76 25.53
N GLN A 294 3.45 21.53 25.08
CA GLN A 294 3.26 20.36 25.93
C GLN A 294 4.55 19.54 25.95
N ALA A 295 4.84 18.96 27.11
CA ALA A 295 6.00 18.06 27.26
C ALA A 295 5.92 16.97 26.18
N LYS A 296 6.89 16.97 25.27
CA LYS A 296 6.94 16.08 24.12
C LYS A 296 7.25 14.66 24.61
N GLU A 297 6.28 13.77 24.62
CA GLU A 297 6.52 12.35 24.87
C GLU A 297 7.22 11.75 23.66
N GLN A 298 8.35 11.12 23.90
CA GLN A 298 9.11 10.42 22.85
C GLN A 298 8.39 9.10 22.55
N MET A 299 7.78 8.97 21.36
CA MET A 299 7.18 7.73 20.95
C MET A 299 8.24 6.71 20.54
N LEU A 300 8.16 5.51 21.11
CA LEU A 300 8.97 4.37 20.73
C LEU A 300 8.21 3.55 19.68
N VAL A 301 8.72 3.52 18.45
CA VAL A 301 8.21 2.60 17.42
C VAL A 301 8.68 1.19 17.76
N ILE A 302 7.76 0.33 18.19
CA ILE A 302 8.05 -1.06 18.60
C ILE A 302 7.76 -2.07 17.49
N ALA A 303 6.96 -1.70 16.51
CA ALA A 303 6.64 -2.51 15.33
C ALA A 303 6.15 -1.62 14.19
N THR A 304 6.45 -2.03 12.98
CA THR A 304 5.86 -1.51 11.75
C THR A 304 5.12 -2.64 11.03
N PRO A 305 4.19 -2.35 10.11
CA PRO A 305 3.56 -3.38 9.26
C PRO A 305 4.57 -4.32 8.62
N ARG A 306 5.75 -3.81 8.24
CA ARG A 306 6.85 -4.57 7.67
C ARG A 306 7.42 -5.64 8.61
N LEU A 307 7.57 -5.35 9.91
CA LEU A 307 8.08 -6.31 10.89
C LEU A 307 7.13 -7.49 11.11
N ASN A 308 5.85 -7.32 10.79
CA ASN A 308 4.82 -8.34 10.95
C ASN A 308 4.61 -9.22 9.70
N ARG A 309 5.26 -8.91 8.59
CA ARG A 309 5.15 -9.70 7.36
C ARG A 309 6.07 -10.90 7.42
N ILE A 310 5.46 -12.05 7.67
CA ILE A 310 6.17 -13.36 7.60
C ILE A 310 6.54 -13.59 6.14
N GLY A 311 7.85 -13.71 5.85
CA GLY A 311 8.35 -14.15 4.54
C GLY A 311 8.92 -13.07 3.62
N MET A 312 8.96 -11.80 3.99
CA MET A 312 9.74 -10.82 3.23
C MET A 312 11.19 -10.80 3.70
N ILE A 313 12.05 -11.52 2.99
CA ILE A 313 13.50 -11.44 3.16
C ILE A 313 14.00 -10.25 2.33
N LYS A 314 14.84 -9.41 2.96
CA LYS A 314 15.61 -8.39 2.24
C LYS A 314 16.62 -9.04 1.33
#